data_395a3d44ed99b8b4a946f8ff0b7a346d
#
_entry.id   395a3d44ed99b8b4a946f8ff0b7a346d
#
_cell.length_a   1.000
_cell.length_b   1.000
_cell.length_c   1.000
_cell.angle_alpha   90.00
_cell.angle_beta   90.00
_cell.angle_gamma   90.00
#
_symmetry.space_group_name_H-M   'P 1'
#
loop_
_entity.id
_entity.type
_entity.pdbx_description
1 polymer ?
#
loop_
_entity_poly.entity_id
_entity_poly.type
_entity_poly.pdbx_seq_one_letter_code
_entity_poly.pdbx_strand_id
1 'polypeptide(L)'
;VIYVGKAKKLKNRVSQYFQDSASHTLKTRQMVSQVDHFDTIFVSSEFEALVLENSLIKRHKPRYNILLKDDKGYPYIRLSVKEAYPRFSIQGRMADDGARYFGPFGGRHDTQSILDALRTALKLPACGKVFPRDQGKERPCLNYHMGQCDGYCRKEVPRSQHKQAIEQAVRLLEGKFGEVEKELKGQMEEAAEALEFEKAAALRD
;
A
#
# COMPACT_ATOMS: atom_id res chain seq x y z
N VAL A 1 -16.42 -11.11 -13.89
CA VAL A 1 -16.46 -10.29 -12.65
C VAL A 1 -17.23 -9.02 -12.94
N ILE A 2 -18.35 -8.78 -12.25
CA ILE A 2 -19.20 -7.60 -12.44
C ILE A 2 -19.00 -6.54 -11.35
N TYR A 3 -18.52 -6.95 -10.18
CA TYR A 3 -18.23 -6.11 -9.04
C TYR A 3 -17.09 -6.68 -8.19
N VAL A 4 -16.27 -5.81 -7.62
CA VAL A 4 -15.25 -6.12 -6.60
C VAL A 4 -15.48 -5.20 -5.42
N GLY A 5 -15.31 -5.69 -4.20
CA GLY A 5 -15.45 -4.88 -2.99
C GLY A 5 -14.75 -5.50 -1.80
N LYS A 6 -14.40 -4.67 -0.82
CA LYS A 6 -13.78 -5.08 0.44
C LYS A 6 -14.74 -4.96 1.62
N ALA A 7 -14.51 -5.75 2.67
CA ALA A 7 -15.23 -5.63 3.93
C ALA A 7 -14.43 -6.22 5.10
N LYS A 8 -14.53 -5.59 6.28
CA LYS A 8 -14.01 -6.15 7.54
C LYS A 8 -14.79 -7.39 8.00
N LYS A 9 -16.09 -7.47 7.69
CA LYS A 9 -16.99 -8.58 7.98
C LYS A 9 -17.72 -8.99 6.71
N LEU A 10 -17.13 -9.92 5.96
CA LEU A 10 -17.65 -10.38 4.66
C LEU A 10 -19.09 -10.87 4.74
N LYS A 11 -19.44 -11.70 5.74
CA LYS A 11 -20.80 -12.21 5.93
C LYS A 11 -21.83 -11.07 5.97
N ASN A 12 -21.59 -10.03 6.79
CA ASN A 12 -22.51 -8.90 6.91
C ASN A 12 -22.61 -8.14 5.57
N ARG A 13 -21.46 -7.92 4.91
CA ARG A 13 -21.43 -7.20 3.63
C ARG A 13 -22.17 -7.93 2.53
N VAL A 14 -21.97 -9.24 2.40
CA VAL A 14 -22.66 -10.06 1.41
C VAL A 14 -24.14 -10.14 1.72
N SER A 15 -24.52 -10.42 2.98
CA SER A 15 -25.93 -10.47 3.38
C SER A 15 -26.69 -9.19 3.06
N GLN A 16 -26.08 -8.00 3.22
CA GLN A 16 -26.71 -6.72 2.88
C GLN A 16 -27.13 -6.61 1.41
N TYR A 17 -26.39 -7.26 0.48
CA TYR A 17 -26.77 -7.25 -0.93
C TYR A 17 -27.98 -8.14 -1.25
N PHE A 18 -28.19 -9.19 -0.45
CA PHE A 18 -29.26 -10.18 -0.68
C PHE A 18 -30.42 -10.09 0.30
N GLN A 19 -30.42 -9.08 1.19
CA GLN A 19 -31.59 -8.72 2.01
C GLN A 19 -32.62 -7.96 1.19
N ASP A 20 -33.82 -7.78 1.77
CA ASP A 20 -34.96 -7.18 1.10
C ASP A 20 -34.62 -5.86 0.40
N SER A 21 -34.93 -5.77 -0.87
CA SER A 21 -34.41 -4.77 -1.82
C SER A 21 -34.99 -3.35 -1.64
N ALA A 22 -35.86 -3.10 -0.64
CA ALA A 22 -36.51 -1.81 -0.45
C ALA A 22 -35.53 -0.64 -0.21
N SER A 23 -34.37 -0.93 0.42
CA SER A 23 -33.33 0.06 0.71
C SER A 23 -32.25 0.17 -0.38
N HIS A 24 -32.27 -0.68 -1.39
CA HIS A 24 -31.24 -0.71 -2.42
C HIS A 24 -31.48 0.35 -3.50
N THR A 25 -30.39 1.00 -3.94
CA THR A 25 -30.42 1.85 -5.13
C THR A 25 -30.75 1.00 -6.37
N LEU A 26 -31.29 1.61 -7.42
CA LEU A 26 -31.58 0.95 -8.70
C LEU A 26 -30.34 0.20 -9.25
N LYS A 27 -29.16 0.82 -9.12
CA LYS A 27 -27.87 0.24 -9.52
C LYS A 27 -27.56 -1.03 -8.74
N THR A 28 -27.74 -1.02 -7.41
CA THR A 28 -27.49 -2.19 -6.55
C THR A 28 -28.43 -3.32 -6.90
N ARG A 29 -29.73 -3.03 -7.13
CA ARG A 29 -30.72 -4.04 -7.56
C ARG A 29 -30.33 -4.69 -8.90
N GLN A 30 -29.94 -3.88 -9.89
CA GLN A 30 -29.47 -4.39 -11.19
C GLN A 30 -28.17 -5.23 -11.06
N MET A 31 -27.28 -4.83 -10.17
CA MET A 31 -26.08 -5.61 -9.89
C MET A 31 -26.44 -6.98 -9.31
N VAL A 32 -27.26 -6.99 -8.24
CA VAL A 32 -27.67 -8.22 -7.55
C VAL A 32 -28.44 -9.16 -8.46
N SER A 33 -29.30 -8.65 -9.35
CA SER A 33 -30.04 -9.49 -10.32
C SER A 33 -29.15 -10.19 -11.36
N GLN A 34 -27.90 -9.77 -11.51
CA GLN A 34 -26.91 -10.35 -12.43
C GLN A 34 -25.83 -11.19 -11.74
N VAL A 35 -25.91 -11.34 -10.41
CA VAL A 35 -24.99 -12.17 -9.65
C VAL A 35 -25.39 -13.62 -9.79
N ASP A 36 -24.49 -14.43 -10.33
CA ASP A 36 -24.58 -15.89 -10.37
C ASP A 36 -23.95 -16.49 -9.12
N HIS A 37 -22.70 -16.10 -8.84
CA HIS A 37 -21.96 -16.51 -7.65
C HIS A 37 -21.01 -15.39 -7.19
N PHE A 38 -20.40 -15.57 -6.04
CA PHE A 38 -19.35 -14.70 -5.54
C PHE A 38 -18.21 -15.52 -4.94
N ASP A 39 -16.99 -15.03 -5.15
CA ASP A 39 -15.78 -15.55 -4.55
C ASP A 39 -15.32 -14.64 -3.41
N THR A 40 -14.66 -15.21 -2.41
CA THR A 40 -14.08 -14.47 -1.29
C THR A 40 -12.57 -14.73 -1.20
N ILE A 41 -11.81 -13.65 -1.00
CA ILE A 41 -10.37 -13.71 -0.75
C ILE A 41 -10.14 -13.13 0.65
N PHE A 42 -9.57 -13.93 1.54
CA PHE A 42 -9.19 -13.50 2.87
C PHE A 42 -7.79 -12.90 2.83
N VAL A 43 -7.63 -11.77 3.49
CA VAL A 43 -6.36 -11.04 3.59
C VAL A 43 -6.06 -10.71 5.05
N SER A 44 -4.80 -10.51 5.38
CA SER A 44 -4.34 -10.33 6.76
C SER A 44 -4.52 -8.90 7.28
N SER A 45 -4.63 -7.92 6.39
CA SER A 45 -4.69 -6.50 6.77
C SER A 45 -5.67 -5.68 5.89
N GLU A 46 -6.12 -4.54 6.43
CA GLU A 46 -6.92 -3.58 5.66
C GLU A 46 -6.12 -2.97 4.50
N PHE A 47 -4.82 -2.81 4.68
CA PHE A 47 -3.89 -2.37 3.64
C PHE A 47 -3.90 -3.33 2.45
N GLU A 48 -3.72 -4.61 2.71
CA GLU A 48 -3.75 -5.67 1.69
C GLU A 48 -5.10 -5.70 0.98
N ALA A 49 -6.22 -5.59 1.72
CA ALA A 49 -7.56 -5.52 1.15
C ALA A 49 -7.73 -4.35 0.18
N LEU A 50 -7.21 -3.16 0.52
CA LEU A 50 -7.27 -1.96 -0.34
C LEU A 50 -6.48 -2.13 -1.63
N VAL A 51 -5.25 -2.63 -1.54
CA VAL A 51 -4.38 -2.83 -2.70
C VAL A 51 -4.93 -3.94 -3.59
N LEU A 52 -5.42 -5.04 -3.00
CA LEU A 52 -6.01 -6.15 -3.74
C LEU A 52 -7.29 -5.73 -4.47
N GLU A 53 -8.21 -5.02 -3.81
CA GLU A 53 -9.42 -4.45 -4.43
C GLU A 53 -9.06 -3.61 -5.65
N ASN A 54 -8.09 -2.70 -5.52
CA ASN A 54 -7.63 -1.86 -6.61
C ASN A 54 -7.05 -2.67 -7.78
N SER A 55 -6.22 -3.66 -7.48
CA SER A 55 -5.60 -4.53 -8.48
C SER A 55 -6.64 -5.34 -9.26
N LEU A 56 -7.64 -5.89 -8.55
CA LEU A 56 -8.73 -6.64 -9.16
C LEU A 56 -9.64 -5.75 -10.02
N ILE A 57 -9.94 -4.53 -9.56
CA ILE A 57 -10.73 -3.56 -10.34
C ILE A 57 -9.99 -3.17 -11.62
N LYS A 58 -8.69 -2.91 -11.56
CA LYS A 58 -7.87 -2.60 -12.75
C LYS A 58 -7.81 -3.76 -13.73
N ARG A 59 -7.64 -4.97 -13.20
CA ARG A 59 -7.55 -6.19 -14.02
C ARG A 59 -8.86 -6.54 -14.72
N HIS A 60 -9.98 -6.50 -13.99
CA HIS A 60 -11.28 -6.98 -14.48
C HIS A 60 -12.18 -5.88 -15.03
N LYS A 61 -11.90 -4.61 -14.71
CA LYS A 61 -12.69 -3.42 -15.10
C LYS A 61 -14.20 -3.63 -14.86
N PRO A 62 -14.62 -4.05 -13.65
CA PRO A 62 -15.98 -4.51 -13.39
C PRO A 62 -17.00 -3.40 -13.65
N ARG A 63 -18.15 -3.77 -14.23
CA ARG A 63 -19.18 -2.80 -14.68
C ARG A 63 -19.71 -1.93 -13.54
N TYR A 64 -19.86 -2.49 -12.35
CA TYR A 64 -20.50 -1.83 -11.21
C TYR A 64 -19.52 -1.09 -10.27
N ASN A 65 -18.21 -1.16 -10.49
CA ASN A 65 -17.21 -0.35 -9.77
C ASN A 65 -17.02 1.00 -10.47
N ILE A 66 -17.98 1.92 -10.36
CA ILE A 66 -17.95 3.20 -11.08
C ILE A 66 -16.88 4.13 -10.49
N LEU A 67 -16.75 4.16 -9.16
CA LEU A 67 -15.92 5.15 -8.45
C LEU A 67 -14.43 5.08 -8.77
N LEU A 68 -13.88 3.89 -9.04
CA LEU A 68 -12.45 3.72 -9.36
C LEU A 68 -12.15 3.69 -10.87
N LYS A 69 -13.18 3.86 -11.71
CA LYS A 69 -13.03 4.01 -13.17
C LYS A 69 -12.87 5.45 -13.60
N ASP A 70 -13.43 6.38 -12.82
CA ASP A 70 -13.36 7.81 -13.12
C ASP A 70 -12.16 8.39 -12.33
N ASP A 71 -11.05 8.62 -13.01
CA ASP A 71 -9.79 9.15 -12.45
C ASP A 71 -9.92 10.58 -11.90
N LYS A 72 -11.10 11.18 -12.00
CA LYS A 72 -11.34 12.55 -11.57
C LYS A 72 -11.59 12.60 -10.06
N GLY A 73 -10.57 13.03 -9.32
CA GLY A 73 -10.71 13.40 -7.91
C GLY A 73 -10.12 12.40 -6.89
N TYR A 74 -9.64 11.24 -7.32
CA TYR A 74 -8.96 10.31 -6.43
C TYR A 74 -7.44 10.50 -6.49
N PRO A 75 -6.78 10.63 -5.32
CA PRO A 75 -5.34 10.83 -5.29
C PRO A 75 -4.57 9.54 -5.59
N TYR A 76 -3.34 9.75 -6.03
CA TYR A 76 -2.34 8.73 -6.34
C TYR A 76 -1.18 8.81 -5.35
N ILE A 77 -0.51 7.69 -5.12
CA ILE A 77 0.81 7.67 -4.51
C ILE A 77 1.83 7.82 -5.64
N ARG A 78 2.60 8.93 -5.60
CA ARG A 78 3.65 9.25 -6.57
C ARG A 78 5.01 8.88 -5.98
N LEU A 79 5.85 8.20 -6.75
CA LEU A 79 7.25 7.89 -6.45
C LEU A 79 8.17 8.69 -7.37
N SER A 80 9.03 9.52 -6.80
CA SER A 80 10.03 10.34 -7.51
C SER A 80 11.25 9.51 -7.93
N VAL A 81 11.15 8.71 -9.00
CA VAL A 81 12.20 7.75 -9.40
C VAL A 81 13.50 8.41 -9.89
N LYS A 82 13.46 9.68 -10.31
CA LYS A 82 14.64 10.40 -10.82
C LYS A 82 15.56 10.91 -9.71
N GLU A 83 15.09 10.93 -8.46
CA GLU A 83 15.89 11.41 -7.33
C GLU A 83 16.88 10.33 -6.85
N ALA A 84 18.03 10.78 -6.32
CA ALA A 84 19.03 9.89 -5.74
C ALA A 84 18.45 9.05 -4.57
N TYR A 85 17.49 9.63 -3.84
CA TYR A 85 16.69 9.02 -2.79
C TYR A 85 15.22 9.18 -3.14
N PRO A 86 14.63 8.25 -3.91
CA PRO A 86 13.22 8.31 -4.30
C PRO A 86 12.28 8.45 -3.10
N ARG A 87 11.19 9.22 -3.27
CA ARG A 87 10.23 9.48 -2.21
C ARG A 87 8.80 9.27 -2.66
N PHE A 88 7.99 8.80 -1.74
CA PHE A 88 6.56 8.73 -1.93
C PHE A 88 5.87 10.03 -1.49
N SER A 89 4.95 10.51 -2.31
CA SER A 89 4.08 11.65 -2.04
C SER A 89 2.68 11.39 -2.56
N ILE A 90 1.67 12.13 -2.06
CA ILE A 90 0.30 12.05 -2.56
C ILE A 90 0.07 13.15 -3.57
N GLN A 91 -0.46 12.79 -4.74
CA GLN A 91 -0.80 13.72 -5.82
C GLN A 91 -2.26 13.52 -6.26
N GLY A 92 -2.99 14.62 -6.48
CA GLY A 92 -4.38 14.59 -6.90
C GLY A 92 -4.58 14.17 -8.36
N ARG A 93 -3.53 14.24 -9.19
CA ARG A 93 -3.55 13.86 -10.60
C ARG A 93 -2.21 13.29 -11.03
N MET A 94 -2.22 12.39 -12.01
CA MET A 94 -1.00 11.96 -12.68
C MET A 94 -0.47 13.10 -13.58
N ALA A 95 0.85 13.23 -13.61
CA ALA A 95 1.56 14.15 -14.50
C ALA A 95 2.57 13.36 -15.33
N ASP A 96 2.91 13.88 -16.51
CA ASP A 96 3.98 13.33 -17.33
C ASP A 96 5.35 13.90 -16.90
N ASP A 97 5.76 13.53 -15.66
CA ASP A 97 7.00 13.98 -15.02
C ASP A 97 8.07 12.87 -14.93
N GLY A 98 7.73 11.70 -15.48
CA GLY A 98 8.56 10.50 -15.43
C GLY A 98 8.62 9.86 -14.03
N ALA A 99 7.75 10.26 -13.09
CA ALA A 99 7.56 9.56 -11.82
C ALA A 99 6.67 8.32 -12.03
N ARG A 100 6.69 7.40 -11.05
CA ARG A 100 5.74 6.28 -11.03
C ARG A 100 4.54 6.65 -10.17
N TYR A 101 3.37 6.25 -10.61
CA TYR A 101 2.10 6.50 -9.94
C TYR A 101 1.39 5.19 -9.62
N PHE A 102 0.92 5.08 -8.38
CA PHE A 102 0.18 3.93 -7.87
C PHE A 102 -1.21 4.37 -7.40
N GLY A 103 -2.20 3.55 -7.62
CA GLY A 103 -3.58 3.88 -7.27
C GLY A 103 -4.47 4.05 -8.51
N PRO A 104 -5.59 4.77 -8.41
CA PRO A 104 -6.11 5.35 -7.17
C PRO A 104 -6.61 4.27 -6.19
N PHE A 105 -6.34 4.44 -4.89
CA PHE A 105 -6.72 3.45 -3.87
C PHE A 105 -8.05 3.81 -3.14
N GLY A 106 -8.71 4.85 -3.57
CA GLY A 106 -9.89 5.40 -2.92
C GLY A 106 -9.70 6.86 -2.57
N GLY A 107 -10.35 7.33 -1.51
CA GLY A 107 -10.27 8.71 -1.06
C GLY A 107 -8.87 9.12 -0.54
N ARG A 108 -8.71 10.42 -0.26
CA ARG A 108 -7.43 10.96 0.28
C ARG A 108 -7.04 10.28 1.60
N HIS A 109 -8.03 9.98 2.44
CA HIS A 109 -7.79 9.31 3.72
C HIS A 109 -7.22 7.89 3.51
N ASP A 110 -7.82 7.09 2.63
CA ASP A 110 -7.36 5.73 2.34
C ASP A 110 -5.95 5.73 1.75
N THR A 111 -5.71 6.64 0.79
CA THR A 111 -4.38 6.80 0.17
C THR A 111 -3.32 7.23 1.18
N GLN A 112 -3.67 8.12 2.13
CA GLN A 112 -2.77 8.53 3.21
C GLN A 112 -2.48 7.36 4.15
N SER A 113 -3.49 6.61 4.55
CA SER A 113 -3.34 5.43 5.44
C SER A 113 -2.43 4.37 4.82
N ILE A 114 -2.55 4.12 3.51
CA ILE A 114 -1.65 3.23 2.77
C ILE A 114 -0.20 3.75 2.82
N LEU A 115 0.00 5.03 2.54
CA LEU A 115 1.33 5.61 2.53
C LEU A 115 1.98 5.60 3.93
N ASP A 116 1.20 5.86 4.96
CA ASP A 116 1.70 5.85 6.35
C ASP A 116 2.01 4.43 6.83
N ALA A 117 1.18 3.45 6.46
CA ALA A 117 1.47 2.03 6.72
C ALA A 117 2.79 1.58 6.05
N LEU A 118 3.01 1.93 4.78
CA LEU A 118 4.26 1.65 4.08
C LEU A 118 5.48 2.31 4.74
N ARG A 119 5.33 3.58 5.13
CA ARG A 119 6.41 4.32 5.80
C ARG A 119 6.79 3.68 7.12
N THR A 120 5.80 3.26 7.90
CA THR A 120 6.03 2.62 9.20
C THR A 120 6.65 1.24 9.03
N ALA A 121 6.06 0.39 8.20
CA ALA A 121 6.53 -0.99 8.00
C ALA A 121 7.95 -1.06 7.42
N LEU A 122 8.27 -0.18 6.46
CA LEU A 122 9.58 -0.16 5.79
C LEU A 122 10.51 0.95 6.32
N LYS A 123 10.17 1.55 7.45
CA LYS A 123 10.93 2.61 8.14
C LYS A 123 11.39 3.73 7.21
N LEU A 124 10.54 4.10 6.23
CA LEU A 124 10.84 5.10 5.21
C LEU A 124 10.76 6.54 5.78
N PRO A 125 11.52 7.49 5.22
CA PRO A 125 11.53 8.87 5.72
C PRO A 125 10.20 9.58 5.42
N ALA A 126 9.57 10.12 6.47
CA ALA A 126 8.37 10.96 6.38
C ALA A 126 8.68 12.48 6.49
N CYS A 127 9.94 12.84 6.77
CA CYS A 127 10.36 14.23 6.99
C CYS A 127 10.56 15.02 5.69
N GLY A 128 10.65 16.35 5.78
CA GLY A 128 10.91 17.24 4.65
C GLY A 128 12.39 17.36 4.23
N LYS A 129 13.32 16.62 4.87
CA LYS A 129 14.76 16.68 4.52
C LYS A 129 15.01 16.10 3.13
N VAL A 130 15.90 16.74 2.37
CA VAL A 130 16.27 16.34 1.01
C VAL A 130 17.61 15.61 1.02
N PHE A 131 17.65 14.37 0.55
CA PHE A 131 18.88 13.57 0.52
C PHE A 131 19.48 13.54 -0.89
N PRO A 132 20.83 13.56 -1.00
CA PRO A 132 21.86 13.50 0.05
C PRO A 132 22.18 14.86 0.70
N ARG A 133 21.59 15.98 0.22
CA ARG A 133 21.93 17.35 0.64
C ARG A 133 21.95 17.57 2.16
N ASP A 134 20.96 17.00 2.86
CA ASP A 134 20.76 17.24 4.29
C ASP A 134 21.31 16.12 5.19
N GLN A 135 22.05 15.14 4.59
CA GLN A 135 22.67 14.07 5.37
C GLN A 135 23.81 14.60 6.24
N GLY A 136 23.78 14.23 7.51
CA GLY A 136 24.83 14.57 8.49
C GLY A 136 24.86 16.03 8.93
N LYS A 137 23.88 16.87 8.53
CA LYS A 137 23.80 18.28 8.94
C LYS A 137 23.14 18.50 10.27
N GLU A 138 22.17 17.66 10.61
CA GLU A 138 21.36 17.80 11.81
C GLU A 138 21.19 16.46 12.52
N ARG A 139 20.83 16.53 13.79
CA ARG A 139 20.49 15.33 14.58
C ARG A 139 19.27 14.62 13.96
N PRO A 140 19.20 13.28 14.06
CA PRO A 140 18.01 12.52 13.69
C PRO A 140 16.77 13.04 14.44
N CYS A 141 15.63 12.98 13.76
CA CYS A 141 14.34 13.40 14.33
C CYS A 141 13.74 12.29 15.23
N LEU A 142 12.63 12.62 15.89
CA LEU A 142 11.93 11.71 16.80
C LEU A 142 11.58 10.37 16.14
N ASN A 143 11.18 10.35 14.87
CA ASN A 143 10.82 9.10 14.16
C ASN A 143 11.98 8.10 14.12
N TYR A 144 13.23 8.56 14.03
CA TYR A 144 14.39 7.68 14.15
C TYR A 144 14.49 7.07 15.54
N HIS A 145 14.37 7.91 16.59
CA HIS A 145 14.46 7.44 17.98
C HIS A 145 13.30 6.50 18.38
N MET A 146 12.15 6.63 17.73
CA MET A 146 11.00 5.74 17.91
C MET A 146 11.05 4.49 17.00
N GLY A 147 12.12 4.27 16.24
CA GLY A 147 12.23 3.15 15.32
C GLY A 147 11.30 3.19 14.10
N GLN A 148 10.65 4.33 13.83
CA GLN A 148 9.75 4.52 12.68
C GLN A 148 10.47 4.96 11.40
N CYS A 149 11.78 5.19 11.45
CA CYS A 149 12.61 5.55 10.31
C CYS A 149 14.03 5.08 10.55
N ASP A 150 14.68 4.51 9.54
CA ASP A 150 16.06 4.03 9.63
C ASP A 150 17.11 5.16 9.71
N GLY A 151 16.68 6.42 9.69
CA GLY A 151 17.56 7.56 9.85
C GLY A 151 18.40 7.87 8.61
N TYR A 152 17.79 7.85 7.43
CA TYR A 152 18.44 8.18 6.14
C TYR A 152 19.06 9.59 6.09
N CYS A 153 18.78 10.43 7.08
CA CYS A 153 19.47 11.70 7.29
C CYS A 153 20.89 11.54 7.87
N ARG A 154 21.26 10.35 8.33
CA ARG A 154 22.59 10.01 8.81
C ARG A 154 23.49 9.60 7.64
N LYS A 155 24.79 9.85 7.76
CA LYS A 155 25.76 9.46 6.71
C LYS A 155 26.04 7.97 6.68
N GLU A 156 25.86 7.30 7.81
CA GLU A 156 26.18 5.88 7.99
C GLU A 156 25.17 4.94 7.33
N VAL A 157 23.96 5.45 7.01
CA VAL A 157 22.92 4.62 6.35
C VAL A 157 23.21 4.53 4.86
N PRO A 158 23.50 3.34 4.33
CA PRO A 158 23.86 3.19 2.92
C PRO A 158 22.62 3.42 2.01
N ARG A 159 22.90 4.00 0.84
CA ARG A 159 21.84 4.23 -0.18
C ARG A 159 21.19 2.92 -0.64
N SER A 160 21.89 1.80 -0.62
CA SER A 160 21.35 0.49 -0.95
C SER A 160 20.18 0.08 -0.06
N GLN A 161 20.27 0.36 1.24
CA GLN A 161 19.20 0.09 2.19
C GLN A 161 17.92 0.88 1.83
N HIS A 162 18.06 2.18 1.52
CA HIS A 162 16.93 2.97 1.05
C HIS A 162 16.33 2.42 -0.24
N LYS A 163 17.18 2.04 -1.20
CA LYS A 163 16.75 1.47 -2.48
C LYS A 163 15.96 0.18 -2.28
N GLN A 164 16.44 -0.72 -1.42
CA GLN A 164 15.77 -1.98 -1.09
C GLN A 164 14.38 -1.72 -0.47
N ALA A 165 14.26 -0.81 0.50
CA ALA A 165 12.99 -0.44 1.10
C ALA A 165 12.00 0.15 0.08
N ILE A 166 12.48 0.99 -0.86
CA ILE A 166 11.65 1.50 -1.96
C ILE A 166 11.18 0.38 -2.90
N GLU A 167 12.04 -0.57 -3.25
CA GLU A 167 11.70 -1.71 -4.10
C GLU A 167 10.64 -2.62 -3.44
N GLN A 168 10.77 -2.87 -2.15
CA GLN A 168 9.76 -3.60 -1.37
C GLN A 168 8.42 -2.84 -1.35
N ALA A 169 8.44 -1.52 -1.09
CA ALA A 169 7.25 -0.68 -1.12
C ALA A 169 6.55 -0.72 -2.48
N VAL A 170 7.31 -0.69 -3.57
CA VAL A 170 6.78 -0.78 -4.93
C VAL A 170 6.08 -2.12 -5.15
N ARG A 171 6.69 -3.23 -4.74
CA ARG A 171 6.10 -4.57 -4.87
C ARG A 171 4.79 -4.68 -4.07
N LEU A 172 4.76 -4.14 -2.85
CA LEU A 172 3.55 -4.09 -2.04
C LEU A 172 2.43 -3.27 -2.71
N LEU A 173 2.75 -2.09 -3.27
CA LEU A 173 1.79 -1.26 -4.01
C LEU A 173 1.30 -1.90 -5.32
N GLU A 174 2.06 -2.83 -5.88
CA GLU A 174 1.68 -3.65 -7.04
C GLU A 174 0.87 -4.91 -6.65
N GLY A 175 0.66 -5.15 -5.36
CA GLY A 175 -0.08 -6.32 -4.87
C GLY A 175 0.73 -7.62 -4.80
N LYS A 176 2.06 -7.54 -4.86
CA LYS A 176 2.97 -8.70 -4.82
C LYS A 176 3.33 -9.09 -3.37
N PHE A 177 2.31 -9.23 -2.53
CA PHE A 177 2.50 -9.52 -1.09
C PHE A 177 3.25 -10.82 -0.85
N GLY A 178 2.87 -11.92 -1.52
CA GLY A 178 3.49 -13.21 -1.33
C GLY A 178 4.98 -13.27 -1.70
N GLU A 179 5.43 -12.44 -2.67
CA GLU A 179 6.85 -12.33 -3.00
C GLU A 179 7.63 -11.65 -1.87
N VAL A 180 7.09 -10.56 -1.31
CA VAL A 180 7.70 -9.82 -0.21
C VAL A 180 7.71 -10.64 1.07
N GLU A 181 6.60 -11.32 1.40
CA GLU A 181 6.50 -12.21 2.56
C GLU A 181 7.54 -13.34 2.49
N LYS A 182 7.66 -14.01 1.34
CA LYS A 182 8.65 -15.07 1.14
C LYS A 182 10.08 -14.57 1.32
N GLU A 183 10.39 -13.38 0.80
CA GLU A 183 11.71 -12.77 0.96
C GLU A 183 12.02 -12.43 2.41
N LEU A 184 11.07 -11.79 3.11
CA LEU A 184 11.24 -11.43 4.53
C LEU A 184 11.39 -12.67 5.42
N LYS A 185 10.61 -13.72 5.13
CA LYS A 185 10.72 -15.00 5.83
C LYS A 185 12.09 -15.64 5.63
N GLY A 186 12.62 -15.64 4.41
CA GLY A 186 13.98 -16.13 4.14
C GLY A 186 15.05 -15.33 4.92
N GLN A 187 14.96 -14.00 4.91
CA GLN A 187 15.88 -13.14 5.68
C GLN A 187 15.77 -13.38 7.20
N MET A 188 14.57 -13.63 7.71
CA MET A 188 14.33 -13.98 9.11
C MET A 188 15.01 -15.30 9.47
N GLU A 189 14.85 -16.32 8.64
CA GLU A 189 15.46 -17.64 8.82
C GLU A 189 16.99 -17.54 8.79
N GLU A 190 17.56 -16.84 7.81
CA GLU A 190 19.01 -16.56 7.73
C GLU A 190 19.54 -15.82 8.98
N ALA A 191 18.81 -14.80 9.46
CA ALA A 191 19.20 -14.09 10.67
C ALA A 191 19.14 -14.98 11.91
N ALA A 192 18.15 -15.86 12.00
CA ALA A 192 18.02 -16.83 13.11
C ALA A 192 19.17 -17.86 13.07
N GLU A 193 19.55 -18.37 11.91
CA GLU A 193 20.72 -19.28 11.74
C GLU A 193 22.03 -18.61 12.11
N ALA A 194 22.16 -17.30 11.81
CA ALA A 194 23.30 -16.49 12.21
C ALA A 194 23.30 -16.08 13.69
N LEU A 195 22.30 -16.51 14.48
CA LEU A 195 22.08 -16.15 15.88
C LEU A 195 21.81 -14.65 16.10
N GLU A 196 21.39 -13.92 15.06
CA GLU A 196 20.98 -12.50 15.09
C GLU A 196 19.49 -12.39 15.51
N PHE A 197 19.16 -12.83 16.72
CA PHE A 197 17.76 -12.99 17.17
C PHE A 197 16.97 -11.69 17.19
N GLU A 198 17.58 -10.55 17.52
CA GLU A 198 16.91 -9.23 17.49
C GLU A 198 16.50 -8.85 16.06
N LYS A 199 17.36 -9.14 15.07
CA LYS A 199 17.07 -8.90 13.67
C LYS A 199 15.98 -9.86 13.15
N ALA A 200 16.06 -11.14 13.53
CA ALA A 200 15.03 -12.11 13.19
C ALA A 200 13.66 -11.73 13.76
N ALA A 201 13.61 -11.25 15.02
CA ALA A 201 12.39 -10.76 15.64
C ALA A 201 11.82 -9.52 14.92
N ALA A 202 12.69 -8.57 14.53
CA ALA A 202 12.27 -7.38 13.79
C ALA A 202 11.74 -7.69 12.38
N LEU A 203 12.16 -8.80 11.78
CA LEU A 203 11.67 -9.26 10.47
C LEU A 203 10.36 -10.06 10.58
N ARG A 204 10.11 -10.68 11.74
CA ARG A 204 8.86 -11.40 12.03
C ARG A 204 7.69 -10.42 12.26
N ASP A 205 7.91 -9.35 13.01
CA ASP A 205 6.91 -8.36 13.48
C ASP A 205 6.61 -7.33 12.39
#